data_08c85a627120a22c9ab1c4538987b749
#
_entry.id   08c85a627120a22c9ab1c4538987b749
#
_cell.length_a   1.000
_cell.length_b   1.000
_cell.length_c   1.000
_cell.angle_alpha   90.00
_cell.angle_beta   90.00
_cell.angle_gamma   90.00
#
_symmetry.space_group_name_H-M   'P 1'
#
loop_
_entity.id
_entity.type
_entity.pdbx_description
1 polymer ?
#
loop_
_entity_poly.entity_id
_entity_poly.type
_entity_poly.pdbx_seq_one_letter_code
_entity_poly.pdbx_strand_id
1 'polypeptide(L)'
;MRFSKTFLVTGAAIVGLANVGGPIPAEAQSRTAGPAIPKPFTAQEKNEGAKYHAEILKEFGGPMQSPQTAYVVRIGQNIAMQSRLGNAQSDFNVTLLNSSVNNAFALPGGYVYITRQLVALTNNEAEMAGVLGHEVGHTAARHSEKRKNNATLAGLLGMGGSILGAVLGNSGGWLGALGGGLQQYAGPLAQVFTLKYSRTQEEEADDYGIRYLSTAGYDPSALASMLNSLALQTSVDTQVAGLANNRVPEWASTHPDPARRVSRAASRSKSYPASTLRNVDAHLAAIDGMLYGDDPAQGAVEGQDFLHPQLKMRFTAPNGFGMQNSSDAVTINGNNGKAIFTGGAFDGNRSSYVDNALKAVSGENAAIPVGEIRRTIVNDIPAFYANMVVNTQQGQRVVSVFAYEWAPGMAYHFVTITANNANPFDRMFASMSRLTPAQAATVKPRRLRVVTAGPQDNVATLAARMAYPSLQNERFRALNGLSSNAAIRAGQKLKIVTY
;
A
#
# COMPACT_ATOMS: atom_id res chain seq x y z
N MET A 1 -62.89 47.90 -7.77
CA MET A 1 -63.16 49.04 -6.75
C MET A 1 -61.77 49.45 -6.26
N ARG A 2 -61.44 50.63 -6.69
CA ARG A 2 -60.95 51.81 -5.95
C ARG A 2 -59.59 51.65 -5.27
N PHE A 3 -58.51 52.25 -5.83
CA PHE A 3 -57.95 53.60 -5.59
C PHE A 3 -57.06 53.58 -4.33
N SER A 4 -55.87 54.12 -4.22
CA SER A 4 -55.30 55.37 -4.74
C SER A 4 -53.83 55.51 -4.36
N LYS A 5 -52.97 55.92 -5.30
CA LYS A 5 -52.09 57.12 -5.34
C LYS A 5 -51.00 57.30 -4.26
N THR A 6 -49.77 57.28 -4.64
CA THR A 6 -48.82 58.39 -4.91
C THR A 6 -48.30 59.15 -3.69
N PHE A 7 -46.98 59.21 -3.47
CA PHE A 7 -46.23 60.47 -3.49
C PHE A 7 -44.72 60.28 -3.62
N LEU A 8 -44.09 60.98 -4.53
CA LEU A 8 -42.68 61.22 -4.73
C LEU A 8 -42.12 62.12 -3.62
N VAL A 9 -40.88 61.84 -3.13
CA VAL A 9 -39.97 62.89 -2.64
C VAL A 9 -38.55 62.54 -3.03
N THR A 10 -37.95 63.38 -3.85
CA THR A 10 -36.59 63.50 -4.22
C THR A 10 -35.72 63.98 -3.05
N GLY A 11 -34.62 63.32 -2.80
CA GLY A 11 -33.59 63.79 -1.89
C GLY A 11 -32.21 63.21 -2.30
N ALA A 12 -31.41 63.99 -3.03
CA ALA A 12 -30.04 63.68 -3.33
C ALA A 12 -29.21 63.87 -2.09
N ALA A 13 -28.52 62.80 -1.67
CA ALA A 13 -27.43 62.89 -0.71
C ALA A 13 -26.17 62.25 -1.32
N ILE A 14 -25.21 63.10 -1.60
CA ILE A 14 -23.85 62.73 -1.93
C ILE A 14 -23.23 62.14 -0.67
N VAL A 15 -22.90 60.81 -0.68
CA VAL A 15 -22.08 60.22 0.37
C VAL A 15 -20.76 59.80 -0.27
N GLY A 16 -19.69 60.40 0.21
CA GLY A 16 -18.32 60.20 -0.21
C GLY A 16 -17.90 58.74 -0.01
N LEU A 17 -17.21 58.19 -1.03
CA LEU A 17 -16.49 56.94 -0.95
C LEU A 17 -15.30 57.13 0.00
N ALA A 18 -15.46 56.71 1.25
CA ALA A 18 -14.32 56.46 2.14
C ALA A 18 -13.72 55.13 1.75
N ASN A 19 -12.50 55.18 1.24
CA ASN A 19 -11.67 54.03 0.91
C ASN A 19 -11.26 53.34 2.24
N VAL A 20 -12.00 52.35 2.71
CA VAL A 20 -11.64 51.53 3.86
C VAL A 20 -10.77 50.36 3.35
N GLY A 21 -9.51 50.68 3.10
CA GLY A 21 -8.46 49.64 2.96
C GLY A 21 -8.13 49.05 4.32
N GLY A 22 -8.95 48.11 4.80
CA GLY A 22 -8.60 47.28 5.93
C GLY A 22 -7.51 46.29 5.52
N PRO A 23 -6.54 45.92 6.40
CA PRO A 23 -5.54 44.94 6.08
C PRO A 23 -6.21 43.59 5.82
N ILE A 24 -5.92 42.99 4.65
CA ILE A 24 -6.31 41.62 4.32
C ILE A 24 -5.72 40.71 5.39
N PRO A 25 -6.52 39.84 6.04
CA PRO A 25 -5.98 38.92 7.05
C PRO A 25 -4.82 38.12 6.51
N ALA A 26 -3.74 37.98 7.27
CA ALA A 26 -2.50 37.28 6.88
C ALA A 26 -2.73 35.83 6.42
N GLU A 27 -3.85 35.19 6.80
CA GLU A 27 -4.26 33.86 6.32
C GLU A 27 -4.64 33.80 4.83
N ALA A 28 -5.07 34.90 4.23
CA ALA A 28 -5.39 34.94 2.81
C ALA A 28 -4.14 35.04 1.91
N GLN A 29 -3.03 35.53 2.45
CA GLN A 29 -1.75 35.63 1.70
C GLN A 29 -0.93 34.33 1.69
N SER A 30 -1.20 33.40 2.60
CA SER A 30 -0.44 32.13 2.67
C SER A 30 -0.82 31.11 1.58
N ARG A 31 -1.96 31.30 0.92
CA ARG A 31 -2.48 30.33 -0.09
C ARG A 31 -1.89 30.48 -1.50
N THR A 32 -1.13 31.50 -1.77
CA THR A 32 -0.48 31.75 -3.08
C THR A 32 1.03 31.44 -3.09
N ALA A 33 1.67 31.32 -1.94
CA ALA A 33 3.06 30.92 -1.86
C ALA A 33 3.20 29.39 -2.08
N GLY A 34 4.03 28.97 -3.01
CA GLY A 34 4.41 27.56 -3.17
C GLY A 34 5.10 27.01 -1.91
N PRO A 35 5.27 25.70 -1.80
CA PRO A 35 5.92 25.09 -0.64
C PRO A 35 7.31 25.69 -0.40
N ALA A 36 7.68 25.88 0.87
CA ALA A 36 8.97 26.42 1.27
C ALA A 36 10.15 25.59 0.73
N ILE A 37 11.32 26.19 0.58
CA ILE A 37 12.55 25.44 0.25
C ILE A 37 12.95 24.65 1.49
N PRO A 38 13.02 23.30 1.43
CA PRO A 38 13.34 22.49 2.59
C PRO A 38 14.81 22.62 3.00
N LYS A 39 15.08 22.37 4.27
CA LYS A 39 16.47 22.31 4.79
C LYS A 39 17.09 20.96 4.36
N PRO A 40 18.41 20.93 4.06
CA PRO A 40 19.12 19.69 3.76
C PRO A 40 19.00 18.65 4.87
N PHE A 41 19.28 17.38 4.54
CA PHE A 41 19.31 16.30 5.51
C PHE A 41 20.37 16.53 6.59
N THR A 42 19.97 16.29 7.82
CA THR A 42 20.89 16.25 8.96
C THR A 42 21.61 14.90 9.04
N ALA A 43 22.73 14.81 9.74
CA ALA A 43 23.40 13.54 10.02
C ALA A 43 22.51 12.58 10.80
N GLN A 44 21.68 13.09 11.70
CA GLN A 44 20.73 12.27 12.47
C GLN A 44 19.68 11.62 11.55
N GLU A 45 19.09 12.36 10.61
CA GLU A 45 18.13 11.84 9.64
C GLU A 45 18.77 10.76 8.75
N LYS A 46 20.01 10.96 8.29
CA LYS A 46 20.75 9.96 7.50
C LYS A 46 20.99 8.67 8.29
N ASN A 47 21.37 8.77 9.56
CA ASN A 47 21.57 7.61 10.43
C ASN A 47 20.25 6.88 10.74
N GLU A 48 19.15 7.61 10.94
CA GLU A 48 17.83 7.02 11.16
C GLU A 48 17.36 6.23 9.94
N GLY A 49 17.48 6.80 8.74
CA GLY A 49 17.13 6.10 7.50
C GLY A 49 17.98 4.85 7.27
N ALA A 50 19.30 4.93 7.49
CA ALA A 50 20.21 3.80 7.35
C ALA A 50 19.86 2.66 8.29
N LYS A 51 19.48 2.96 9.53
CA LYS A 51 19.08 1.96 10.55
C LYS A 51 17.91 1.09 10.09
N TYR A 52 16.91 1.70 9.45
CA TYR A 52 15.69 0.99 9.05
C TYR A 52 15.75 0.38 7.65
N HIS A 53 16.75 0.74 6.84
CA HIS A 53 16.85 0.28 5.45
C HIS A 53 16.86 -1.25 5.32
N ALA A 54 17.65 -1.95 6.14
CA ALA A 54 17.76 -3.41 6.09
C ALA A 54 16.43 -4.12 6.43
N GLU A 55 15.70 -3.57 7.40
CA GLU A 55 14.39 -4.10 7.81
C GLU A 55 13.35 -3.88 6.71
N ILE A 56 13.35 -2.71 6.06
CA ILE A 56 12.50 -2.42 4.90
C ILE A 56 12.73 -3.42 3.78
N LEU A 57 14.01 -3.66 3.43
CA LEU A 57 14.33 -4.62 2.38
C LEU A 57 13.79 -6.01 2.71
N LYS A 58 13.96 -6.46 3.95
CA LYS A 58 13.45 -7.75 4.38
C LYS A 58 11.93 -7.83 4.26
N GLU A 59 11.23 -6.80 4.68
CA GLU A 59 9.78 -6.78 4.74
C GLU A 59 9.12 -6.73 3.37
N PHE A 60 9.70 -5.96 2.43
CA PHE A 60 9.14 -5.77 1.09
C PHE A 60 9.74 -6.68 0.02
N GLY A 61 10.27 -7.84 0.40
CA GLY A 61 10.78 -8.85 -0.54
C GLY A 61 12.13 -8.52 -1.18
N GLY A 62 12.85 -7.56 -0.60
CA GLY A 62 14.17 -7.13 -1.07
C GLY A 62 14.15 -6.18 -2.26
N PRO A 63 15.35 -5.72 -2.67
CA PRO A 63 15.48 -4.93 -3.89
C PRO A 63 15.22 -5.82 -5.10
N MET A 64 14.43 -5.32 -6.05
CA MET A 64 14.17 -6.04 -7.29
C MET A 64 15.44 -6.13 -8.14
N GLN A 65 15.82 -7.35 -8.49
CA GLN A 65 16.95 -7.64 -9.39
C GLN A 65 16.40 -7.77 -10.82
N SER A 66 16.36 -6.65 -11.56
CA SER A 66 15.76 -6.62 -12.89
C SER A 66 16.31 -5.48 -13.75
N PRO A 67 16.16 -5.56 -15.08
CA PRO A 67 16.53 -4.45 -15.99
C PRO A 67 15.84 -3.13 -15.65
N GLN A 68 14.65 -3.19 -15.05
CA GLN A 68 13.85 -2.01 -14.68
C GLN A 68 14.47 -1.20 -13.53
N THR A 69 15.27 -1.84 -12.69
CA THR A 69 15.83 -1.21 -11.48
C THR A 69 16.63 0.05 -11.80
N ALA A 70 17.55 -0.01 -12.75
CA ALA A 70 18.38 1.14 -13.14
C ALA A 70 17.53 2.31 -13.67
N TYR A 71 16.48 2.01 -14.43
CA TYR A 71 15.54 3.00 -14.95
C TYR A 71 14.82 3.73 -13.81
N VAL A 72 14.24 2.99 -12.85
CA VAL A 72 13.50 3.54 -11.71
C VAL A 72 14.42 4.37 -10.81
N VAL A 73 15.61 3.85 -10.51
CA VAL A 73 16.61 4.55 -9.68
C VAL A 73 17.00 5.89 -10.31
N ARG A 74 17.30 5.91 -11.60
CA ARG A 74 17.66 7.14 -12.32
C ARG A 74 16.56 8.20 -12.24
N ILE A 75 15.30 7.81 -12.47
CA ILE A 75 14.17 8.75 -12.41
C ILE A 75 13.94 9.24 -10.99
N GLY A 76 13.99 8.34 -10.00
CA GLY A 76 13.81 8.69 -8.59
C GLY A 76 14.88 9.63 -8.08
N GLN A 77 16.13 9.41 -8.43
CA GLN A 77 17.23 10.32 -8.07
C GLN A 77 17.08 11.69 -8.75
N ASN A 78 16.72 11.72 -10.04
CA ASN A 78 16.50 12.97 -10.74
C ASN A 78 15.39 13.82 -10.09
N ILE A 79 14.26 13.20 -9.74
CA ILE A 79 13.14 13.93 -9.12
C ILE A 79 13.47 14.31 -7.66
N ALA A 80 14.19 13.46 -6.93
CA ALA A 80 14.58 13.74 -5.54
C ALA A 80 15.55 14.93 -5.44
N MET A 81 16.45 15.10 -6.41
CA MET A 81 17.35 16.25 -6.49
C MET A 81 16.61 17.60 -6.56
N GLN A 82 15.39 17.63 -7.10
CA GLN A 82 14.58 18.86 -7.17
C GLN A 82 14.14 19.35 -5.78
N SER A 83 14.21 18.48 -4.78
CA SER A 83 13.89 18.83 -3.39
C SER A 83 14.93 19.70 -2.70
N ARG A 84 16.19 19.66 -3.14
CA ARG A 84 17.34 20.29 -2.48
C ARG A 84 17.62 19.79 -1.06
N LEU A 85 17.10 18.59 -0.71
CA LEU A 85 17.41 17.93 0.57
C LEU A 85 18.82 17.36 0.61
N GLY A 86 19.38 17.02 -0.56
CA GLY A 86 20.76 16.58 -0.76
C GLY A 86 21.45 17.41 -1.83
N ASN A 87 22.78 17.31 -1.92
CA ASN A 87 23.62 18.06 -2.84
C ASN A 87 24.05 17.23 -4.07
N ALA A 88 23.91 15.91 -4.01
CA ALA A 88 24.26 14.99 -5.07
C ALA A 88 23.23 13.87 -5.20
N GLN A 89 23.17 13.22 -6.35
CA GLN A 89 22.30 12.07 -6.55
C GLN A 89 22.60 10.93 -5.56
N SER A 90 23.88 10.78 -5.17
CA SER A 90 24.32 9.81 -4.16
C SER A 90 23.77 10.07 -2.75
N ASP A 91 23.21 11.24 -2.47
CA ASP A 91 22.51 11.51 -1.21
C ASP A 91 21.13 10.84 -1.16
N PHE A 92 20.64 10.30 -2.28
CA PHE A 92 19.34 9.65 -2.38
C PHE A 92 19.50 8.16 -2.73
N ASN A 93 19.10 7.31 -1.80
CA ASN A 93 19.02 5.87 -1.99
C ASN A 93 17.62 5.51 -2.49
N VAL A 94 17.44 5.41 -3.81
CA VAL A 94 16.17 5.03 -4.43
C VAL A 94 16.17 3.52 -4.66
N THR A 95 15.16 2.83 -4.15
CA THR A 95 15.05 1.37 -4.23
C THR A 95 13.74 0.94 -4.88
N LEU A 96 13.84 0.15 -5.96
CA LEU A 96 12.71 -0.61 -6.49
C LEU A 96 12.56 -1.91 -5.70
N LEU A 97 11.45 -2.05 -4.97
CA LEU A 97 11.17 -3.20 -4.11
C LEU A 97 10.44 -4.32 -4.88
N ASN A 98 10.82 -5.59 -4.61
CA ASN A 98 10.16 -6.78 -5.19
C ASN A 98 8.86 -7.11 -4.44
N SER A 99 7.91 -6.19 -4.42
CA SER A 99 6.63 -6.36 -3.74
C SER A 99 5.45 -6.26 -4.69
N SER A 100 4.44 -7.13 -4.49
CA SER A 100 3.17 -7.15 -5.21
C SER A 100 2.14 -6.14 -4.69
N VAL A 101 2.48 -5.38 -3.66
CA VAL A 101 1.63 -4.36 -3.07
C VAL A 101 1.84 -3.02 -3.77
N ASN A 102 0.77 -2.29 -4.08
CA ASN A 102 0.88 -0.91 -4.57
C ASN A 102 1.33 0.00 -3.42
N ASN A 103 2.60 0.38 -3.38
CA ASN A 103 3.13 1.28 -2.36
C ASN A 103 4.37 2.06 -2.82
N ALA A 104 4.55 3.25 -2.26
CA ALA A 104 5.79 4.02 -2.26
C ALA A 104 5.90 4.76 -0.93
N PHE A 105 7.10 5.04 -0.49
CA PHE A 105 7.34 5.77 0.75
C PHE A 105 8.77 6.28 0.83
N ALA A 106 9.02 7.25 1.70
CA ALA A 106 10.37 7.72 1.96
C ALA A 106 10.67 7.74 3.47
N LEU A 107 11.91 7.39 3.81
CA LEU A 107 12.45 7.58 5.15
C LEU A 107 13.32 8.84 5.18
N PRO A 108 13.53 9.44 6.38
CA PRO A 108 14.51 10.50 6.55
C PRO A 108 15.89 10.10 6.02
N GLY A 109 16.67 11.09 5.61
CA GLY A 109 18.04 10.84 5.15
C GLY A 109 18.21 10.42 3.69
N GLY A 110 17.14 10.51 2.88
CA GLY A 110 17.22 10.31 1.43
C GLY A 110 16.88 8.90 0.95
N TYR A 111 16.30 8.05 1.76
CA TYR A 111 15.84 6.72 1.37
C TYR A 111 14.45 6.81 0.78
N VAL A 112 14.30 6.44 -0.49
CA VAL A 112 13.04 6.51 -1.25
C VAL A 112 12.76 5.13 -1.84
N TYR A 113 11.56 4.63 -1.64
CA TYR A 113 11.14 3.31 -2.06
C TYR A 113 9.92 3.38 -2.96
N ILE A 114 9.89 2.50 -3.95
CA ILE A 114 8.71 2.25 -4.76
C ILE A 114 8.63 0.76 -5.06
N THR A 115 7.45 0.18 -4.95
CA THR A 115 7.23 -1.22 -5.28
C THR A 115 7.07 -1.42 -6.77
N ARG A 116 7.46 -2.60 -7.29
CA ARG A 116 7.25 -2.94 -8.69
C ARG A 116 5.77 -2.90 -9.10
N GLN A 117 4.88 -3.22 -8.17
CA GLN A 117 3.45 -3.19 -8.43
C GLN A 117 2.96 -1.78 -8.68
N LEU A 118 3.45 -0.80 -7.94
CA LEU A 118 3.09 0.61 -8.16
C LEU A 118 3.72 1.16 -9.44
N VAL A 119 4.97 0.77 -9.77
CA VAL A 119 5.59 1.10 -11.07
C VAL A 119 4.75 0.54 -12.22
N ALA A 120 4.24 -0.69 -12.11
CA ALA A 120 3.36 -1.28 -13.14
C ALA A 120 2.06 -0.49 -13.34
N LEU A 121 1.57 0.18 -12.32
CA LEU A 121 0.35 1.00 -12.40
C LEU A 121 0.59 2.32 -13.14
N THR A 122 1.80 2.90 -13.09
CA THR A 122 2.11 4.15 -13.78
C THR A 122 2.03 3.99 -15.31
N ASN A 123 1.52 5.01 -16.03
CA ASN A 123 1.29 4.98 -17.47
C ASN A 123 2.33 5.76 -18.27
N ASN A 124 3.19 6.49 -17.59
CA ASN A 124 4.28 7.26 -18.17
C ASN A 124 5.32 7.61 -17.09
N GLU A 125 6.50 8.04 -17.52
CA GLU A 125 7.61 8.39 -16.65
C GLU A 125 7.26 9.54 -15.69
N ALA A 126 6.49 10.53 -16.16
CA ALA A 126 6.09 11.66 -15.33
C ALA A 126 5.14 11.25 -14.19
N GLU A 127 4.28 10.23 -14.37
CA GLU A 127 3.45 9.68 -13.29
C GLU A 127 4.31 9.02 -12.21
N MET A 128 5.29 8.20 -12.61
CA MET A 128 6.24 7.58 -11.65
C MET A 128 7.07 8.66 -10.92
N ALA A 129 7.57 9.64 -11.66
CA ALA A 129 8.30 10.77 -11.08
C ALA A 129 7.41 11.57 -10.11
N GLY A 130 6.12 11.72 -10.41
CA GLY A 130 5.14 12.40 -9.56
C GLY A 130 4.94 11.70 -8.22
N VAL A 131 4.79 10.36 -8.22
CA VAL A 131 4.73 9.56 -6.99
C VAL A 131 5.99 9.73 -6.17
N LEU A 132 7.16 9.51 -6.77
CA LEU A 132 8.43 9.64 -6.07
C LEU A 132 8.65 11.07 -5.55
N GLY A 133 8.22 12.08 -6.31
CA GLY A 133 8.24 13.48 -5.88
C GLY A 133 7.31 13.77 -4.71
N HIS A 134 6.15 13.14 -4.65
CA HIS A 134 5.22 13.20 -3.51
C HIS A 134 5.86 12.62 -2.24
N GLU A 135 6.50 11.45 -2.32
CA GLU A 135 7.19 10.83 -1.19
C GLU A 135 8.37 11.68 -0.68
N VAL A 136 9.17 12.21 -1.61
CA VAL A 136 10.21 13.18 -1.26
C VAL A 136 9.59 14.44 -0.64
N GLY A 137 8.39 14.85 -1.06
CA GLY A 137 7.61 15.94 -0.47
C GLY A 137 7.29 15.72 1.00
N HIS A 138 6.86 14.51 1.37
CA HIS A 138 6.64 14.15 2.78
C HIS A 138 7.92 14.30 3.62
N THR A 139 9.05 13.89 3.07
CA THR A 139 10.36 14.04 3.73
C THR A 139 10.77 15.51 3.81
N ALA A 140 10.56 16.27 2.74
CA ALA A 140 10.86 17.71 2.68
C ALA A 140 10.08 18.53 3.70
N ALA A 141 8.81 18.19 3.88
CA ALA A 141 7.92 18.79 4.87
C ALA A 141 8.12 18.22 6.29
N ARG A 142 8.98 17.22 6.47
CA ARG A 142 9.24 16.51 7.74
C ARG A 142 7.95 16.02 8.41
N HIS A 143 7.05 15.47 7.61
CA HIS A 143 5.74 15.01 8.10
C HIS A 143 5.86 13.91 9.15
N SER A 144 6.87 13.03 9.05
CA SER A 144 7.11 11.98 10.04
C SER A 144 7.50 12.54 11.40
N GLU A 145 8.34 13.59 11.47
CA GLU A 145 8.69 14.27 12.72
C GLU A 145 7.50 14.99 13.34
N LYS A 146 6.76 15.73 12.51
CA LYS A 146 5.54 16.43 12.96
C LYS A 146 4.53 15.47 13.57
N ARG A 147 4.42 14.23 13.06
CA ARG A 147 3.56 13.19 13.61
C ARG A 147 4.08 12.67 14.97
N LYS A 148 5.38 12.40 15.07
CA LYS A 148 6.01 11.99 16.35
C LYS A 148 5.78 13.02 17.45
N ASN A 149 5.88 14.31 17.13
CA ASN A 149 5.70 15.40 18.09
C ASN A 149 4.22 15.64 18.50
N ASN A 150 3.27 15.35 17.60
CA ASN A 150 1.84 15.51 17.86
C ASN A 150 1.19 14.28 18.49
N ALA A 151 1.82 13.11 18.39
CA ALA A 151 1.39 11.94 19.12
C ALA A 151 1.92 12.04 20.56
N THR A 152 1.03 12.26 21.52
CA THR A 152 1.42 12.07 22.93
C THR A 152 2.04 10.69 23.08
N LEU A 153 3.05 10.56 23.90
CA LEU A 153 3.78 9.30 24.16
C LEU A 153 2.83 8.10 24.39
N ALA A 154 1.67 8.34 24.97
CA ALA A 154 0.60 7.37 25.16
C ALA A 154 -0.06 6.93 23.84
N GLY A 155 -0.23 7.82 22.86
CA GLY A 155 -0.74 7.48 21.51
C GLY A 155 0.30 6.73 20.69
N LEU A 156 1.58 7.04 20.85
CA LEU A 156 2.69 6.34 20.19
C LEU A 156 2.90 4.93 20.74
N LEU A 157 2.79 4.76 22.07
CA LEU A 157 2.86 3.48 22.73
C LEU A 157 1.62 2.61 22.47
N GLY A 158 0.51 3.24 22.04
CA GLY A 158 -0.76 2.59 21.74
C GLY A 158 -0.89 1.97 20.36
N MET A 159 0.03 2.19 19.42
CA MET A 159 -0.11 1.77 18.02
C MET A 159 1.03 0.87 17.55
N GLY A 160 1.57 0.10 18.44
CA GLY A 160 2.69 -0.77 18.13
C GLY A 160 2.31 -2.17 17.67
N GLY A 161 2.74 -2.55 16.53
CA GLY A 161 2.75 -3.88 15.94
C GLY A 161 3.66 -3.88 14.74
N SER A 162 4.30 -4.97 14.40
CA SER A 162 4.96 -5.16 13.12
C SER A 162 3.99 -4.80 11.97
N ILE A 163 4.40 -4.69 10.72
CA ILE A 163 3.46 -4.58 9.58
C ILE A 163 2.38 -5.67 9.67
N LEU A 164 2.74 -6.81 10.20
CA LEU A 164 1.83 -7.84 10.65
C LEU A 164 0.77 -7.31 11.63
N GLY A 165 1.15 -6.57 12.64
CA GLY A 165 0.24 -5.92 13.59
C GLY A 165 -0.55 -4.76 12.94
N ALA A 166 0.01 -4.03 11.98
CA ALA A 166 -0.70 -2.97 11.26
C ALA A 166 -1.73 -3.54 10.29
N VAL A 167 -1.41 -4.59 9.56
CA VAL A 167 -2.37 -5.30 8.69
C VAL A 167 -3.47 -5.94 9.53
N LEU A 168 -3.15 -6.46 10.69
CA LEU A 168 -4.10 -7.04 11.63
C LEU A 168 -4.83 -5.97 12.48
N GLY A 169 -4.22 -4.81 12.75
CA GLY A 169 -4.73 -3.77 13.66
C GLY A 169 -5.49 -2.61 13.00
N ASN A 170 -5.30 -2.37 11.69
CA ASN A 170 -5.86 -1.18 11.03
C ASN A 170 -7.38 -1.26 10.72
N SER A 171 -8.02 -2.30 11.10
CA SER A 171 -9.48 -2.46 11.01
C SER A 171 -10.11 -2.28 12.37
N GLY A 172 -9.93 -1.16 13.09
CA GLY A 172 -10.71 -0.81 14.32
C GLY A 172 -11.18 -2.01 15.16
N GLY A 173 -10.64 -3.16 14.87
CA GLY A 173 -11.10 -4.47 15.26
C GLY A 173 -10.22 -5.03 16.37
N TRP A 174 -10.63 -5.99 16.89
CA TRP A 174 -10.42 -6.90 18.00
C TRP A 174 -8.97 -7.34 18.32
N LEU A 175 -7.96 -7.23 17.44
CA LEU A 175 -6.54 -7.36 17.82
C LEU A 175 -6.01 -6.09 18.52
N GLY A 176 -6.53 -4.92 18.17
CA GLY A 176 -6.36 -3.72 19.00
C GLY A 176 -7.01 -3.86 20.37
N ALA A 177 -8.00 -4.74 20.50
CA ALA A 177 -8.69 -5.03 21.76
C ALA A 177 -8.05 -6.15 22.60
N LEU A 178 -7.14 -6.95 22.01
CA LEU A 178 -6.31 -7.89 22.79
C LEU A 178 -5.36 -7.20 23.75
N GLY A 179 -5.25 -5.91 23.67
CA GLY A 179 -4.67 -5.25 24.76
C GLY A 179 -3.87 -4.02 24.53
N GLY A 180 -3.92 -3.15 25.49
CA GLY A 180 -2.87 -2.22 25.82
C GLY A 180 -1.50 -2.86 26.07
N GLY A 181 -1.31 -4.16 25.86
CA GLY A 181 -0.05 -4.88 25.93
C GLY A 181 0.61 -5.15 24.58
N LEU A 182 -0.16 -5.28 23.50
CA LEU A 182 0.38 -5.49 22.13
C LEU A 182 1.01 -4.23 21.54
N GLN A 183 0.69 -3.09 22.07
CA GLN A 183 1.14 -1.78 21.63
C GLN A 183 2.64 -1.52 21.92
N GLN A 184 3.25 -2.33 22.75
CA GLN A 184 4.62 -2.10 23.23
C GLN A 184 5.71 -2.70 22.33
N TYR A 185 5.35 -3.52 21.34
CA TYR A 185 6.31 -4.36 20.57
C TYR A 185 6.31 -4.19 19.06
N ALA A 186 5.58 -3.21 18.53
CA ALA A 186 5.87 -2.78 17.17
C ALA A 186 7.23 -2.10 17.17
N GLY A 187 8.14 -2.69 16.46
CA GLY A 187 9.40 -2.04 16.17
C GLY A 187 9.16 -0.64 15.58
N PRO A 188 10.14 0.24 15.66
CA PRO A 188 10.04 1.63 15.18
C PRO A 188 9.53 1.77 13.76
N LEU A 189 9.69 0.74 12.91
CA LEU A 189 9.19 0.70 11.53
C LEU A 189 7.68 0.65 11.41
N ALA A 190 7.01 -0.16 12.22
CA ALA A 190 5.55 -0.22 12.19
C ALA A 190 4.93 1.13 12.51
N GLN A 191 5.57 1.94 13.35
CA GLN A 191 5.14 3.30 13.62
C GLN A 191 5.25 4.22 12.40
N VAL A 192 6.22 4.00 11.53
CA VAL A 192 6.38 4.79 10.30
C VAL A 192 5.25 4.49 9.31
N PHE A 193 4.81 3.22 9.22
CA PHE A 193 3.81 2.76 8.24
C PHE A 193 2.37 2.78 8.73
N THR A 194 2.11 2.78 10.03
CA THR A 194 0.73 2.74 10.56
C THR A 194 0.08 4.10 10.72
N LEU A 195 0.85 5.18 10.71
CA LEU A 195 0.32 6.52 10.88
C LEU A 195 -0.14 7.11 9.55
N LYS A 196 -1.44 7.28 9.39
CA LYS A 196 -2.03 8.01 8.26
C LYS A 196 -1.53 9.45 8.26
N TYR A 197 -1.23 9.95 7.09
CA TYR A 197 -1.04 11.38 6.91
C TYR A 197 -2.37 12.12 7.02
N SER A 198 -2.34 13.33 7.57
CA SER A 198 -3.52 14.19 7.54
C SER A 198 -3.76 14.69 6.11
N ARG A 199 -5.00 15.09 5.81
CA ARG A 199 -5.33 15.66 4.50
C ARG A 199 -4.44 16.84 4.13
N THR A 200 -4.14 17.70 5.07
CA THR A 200 -3.25 18.86 4.86
C THR A 200 -1.82 18.41 4.52
N GLN A 201 -1.32 17.35 5.17
CA GLN A 201 0.01 16.80 4.86
C GLN A 201 0.05 16.16 3.46
N GLU A 202 -1.01 15.47 3.05
CA GLU A 202 -1.14 14.95 1.70
C GLU A 202 -1.17 16.07 0.65
N GLU A 203 -1.94 17.10 0.89
CA GLU A 203 -2.03 18.27 0.01
C GLU A 203 -0.71 19.04 -0.09
N GLU A 204 0.03 19.14 1.01
CA GLU A 204 1.38 19.74 1.03
C GLU A 204 2.38 18.87 0.26
N ALA A 205 2.33 17.54 0.41
CA ALA A 205 3.17 16.62 -0.34
C ALA A 205 2.86 16.63 -1.85
N ASP A 206 1.57 16.73 -2.22
CA ASP A 206 1.16 16.93 -3.62
C ASP A 206 1.74 18.22 -4.21
N ASP A 207 1.70 19.33 -3.47
CA ASP A 207 2.26 20.61 -3.91
C ASP A 207 3.78 20.52 -4.13
N TYR A 208 4.50 19.79 -3.28
CA TYR A 208 5.91 19.47 -3.49
C TYR A 208 6.13 18.61 -4.73
N GLY A 209 5.37 17.52 -4.89
CA GLY A 209 5.47 16.62 -6.04
C GLY A 209 5.24 17.34 -7.38
N ILE A 210 4.18 18.16 -7.46
CA ILE A 210 3.87 19.00 -8.64
C ILE A 210 5.01 19.97 -8.93
N ARG A 211 5.55 20.63 -7.91
CA ARG A 211 6.71 21.52 -8.07
C ARG A 211 7.94 20.79 -8.60
N TYR A 212 8.23 19.60 -8.05
CA TYR A 212 9.39 18.83 -8.48
C TYR A 212 9.24 18.32 -9.91
N LEU A 213 8.03 17.89 -10.32
CA LEU A 213 7.73 17.56 -11.71
C LEU A 213 8.03 18.75 -12.63
N SER A 214 7.50 19.93 -12.31
CA SER A 214 7.72 21.15 -13.10
C SER A 214 9.20 21.53 -13.19
N THR A 215 9.92 21.46 -12.06
CA THR A 215 11.36 21.83 -12.00
C THR A 215 12.21 20.82 -12.78
N ALA A 216 11.81 19.55 -12.82
CA ALA A 216 12.46 18.51 -13.62
C ALA A 216 12.04 18.54 -15.12
N GLY A 217 11.16 19.47 -15.51
CA GLY A 217 10.68 19.63 -16.87
C GLY A 217 9.53 18.72 -17.29
N TYR A 218 9.02 17.87 -16.40
CA TYR A 218 7.85 17.03 -16.67
C TYR A 218 6.54 17.82 -16.69
N ASP A 219 5.50 17.20 -17.26
CA ASP A 219 4.13 17.69 -17.16
C ASP A 219 3.66 17.68 -15.69
N PRO A 220 3.39 18.85 -15.09
CA PRO A 220 2.97 18.92 -13.68
C PRO A 220 1.63 18.23 -13.41
N SER A 221 0.78 18.04 -14.44
CA SER A 221 -0.52 17.37 -14.30
C SER A 221 -0.41 15.84 -14.17
N ALA A 222 0.78 15.26 -14.36
CA ALA A 222 1.00 13.82 -14.27
C ALA A 222 0.69 13.27 -12.88
N LEU A 223 0.88 14.04 -11.80
CA LEU A 223 0.48 13.61 -10.46
C LEU A 223 -1.04 13.42 -10.37
N ALA A 224 -1.84 14.29 -10.97
CA ALA A 224 -3.29 14.13 -10.98
C ALA A 224 -3.72 12.88 -11.76
N SER A 225 -3.08 12.57 -12.90
CA SER A 225 -3.40 11.34 -13.63
C SER A 225 -3.01 10.08 -12.85
N MET A 226 -1.91 10.10 -12.11
CA MET A 226 -1.52 9.00 -11.25
C MET A 226 -2.48 8.79 -10.07
N LEU A 227 -2.92 9.85 -9.41
CA LEU A 227 -3.95 9.78 -8.36
C LEU A 227 -5.26 9.18 -8.88
N ASN A 228 -5.62 9.46 -10.15
CA ASN A 228 -6.76 8.81 -10.80
C ASN A 228 -6.54 7.30 -10.98
N SER A 229 -5.36 6.88 -11.44
CA SER A 229 -5.00 5.45 -11.57
C SER A 229 -5.07 4.74 -10.23
N LEU A 230 -4.58 5.37 -9.15
CA LEU A 230 -4.69 4.84 -7.78
C LEU A 230 -6.15 4.73 -7.30
N ALA A 231 -7.00 5.70 -7.62
CA ALA A 231 -8.41 5.64 -7.28
C ALA A 231 -9.14 4.50 -8.01
N LEU A 232 -8.84 4.30 -9.29
CA LEU A 232 -9.37 3.18 -10.08
C LEU A 232 -8.89 1.83 -9.53
N GLN A 233 -7.60 1.71 -9.20
CA GLN A 233 -7.04 0.50 -8.60
C GLN A 233 -7.68 0.20 -7.24
N THR A 234 -7.86 1.22 -6.39
CA THR A 234 -8.57 1.08 -5.11
C THR A 234 -9.97 0.51 -5.29
N SER A 235 -10.70 0.96 -6.32
CA SER A 235 -12.03 0.43 -6.64
C SER A 235 -11.98 -1.05 -7.04
N VAL A 236 -11.01 -1.44 -7.87
CA VAL A 236 -10.81 -2.85 -8.25
C VAL A 236 -10.46 -3.70 -7.05
N ASP A 237 -9.52 -3.27 -6.22
CA ASP A 237 -9.09 -4.02 -5.03
C ASP A 237 -10.25 -4.25 -4.06
N THR A 238 -11.12 -3.24 -3.90
CA THR A 238 -12.33 -3.34 -3.08
C THR A 238 -13.31 -4.38 -3.65
N GLN A 239 -13.48 -4.42 -4.97
CA GLN A 239 -14.35 -5.41 -5.63
C GLN A 239 -13.78 -6.82 -5.52
N VAL A 240 -12.46 -6.98 -5.69
CA VAL A 240 -11.77 -8.27 -5.56
C VAL A 240 -11.86 -8.81 -4.13
N ALA A 241 -11.70 -7.95 -3.13
CA ALA A 241 -11.80 -8.35 -1.72
C ALA A 241 -13.23 -8.80 -1.32
N GLY A 242 -14.20 -8.71 -2.25
CA GLY A 242 -15.59 -9.01 -1.96
C GLY A 242 -16.11 -8.05 -0.89
N LEU A 243 -16.68 -6.99 -1.31
CA LEU A 243 -17.37 -5.84 -0.67
C LEU A 243 -17.75 -5.92 0.83
N ALA A 244 -17.67 -7.07 1.47
CA ALA A 244 -18.10 -7.31 2.84
C ALA A 244 -17.17 -6.72 3.90
N ASN A 245 -15.95 -6.36 3.55
CA ASN A 245 -14.96 -5.91 4.52
C ASN A 245 -14.27 -4.65 4.01
N ASN A 246 -14.49 -3.54 4.66
CA ASN A 246 -13.86 -2.23 4.55
C ASN A 246 -12.32 -2.26 4.46
N ARG A 247 -11.77 -3.11 3.59
CA ARG A 247 -10.33 -3.23 3.39
C ARG A 247 -9.88 -2.08 2.51
N VAL A 248 -9.27 -1.10 3.11
CA VAL A 248 -8.61 -0.02 2.40
C VAL A 248 -7.32 -0.58 1.80
N PRO A 249 -7.06 -0.45 0.48
CA PRO A 249 -5.78 -0.79 -0.12
C PRO A 249 -4.63 -0.12 0.62
N GLU A 250 -3.45 -0.74 0.63
CA GLU A 250 -2.33 -0.30 1.45
C GLU A 250 -1.93 1.15 1.15
N TRP A 251 -1.83 1.53 -0.11
CA TRP A 251 -1.60 2.94 -0.48
C TRP A 251 -2.64 3.87 0.15
N ALA A 252 -3.92 3.59 -0.01
CA ALA A 252 -5.00 4.42 0.53
C ALA A 252 -5.10 4.36 2.06
N SER A 253 -4.43 3.41 2.71
CA SER A 253 -4.35 3.33 4.17
C SER A 253 -3.38 4.36 4.77
N THR A 254 -2.29 4.62 4.08
CA THR A 254 -1.26 5.61 4.46
C THR A 254 -1.51 6.97 3.82
N HIS A 255 -2.02 7.00 2.57
CA HIS A 255 -2.32 8.19 1.75
C HIS A 255 -3.82 8.28 1.43
N PRO A 256 -4.63 8.85 2.34
CA PRO A 256 -6.08 8.83 2.19
C PRO A 256 -6.59 9.66 1.01
N ASP A 257 -7.78 9.26 0.53
CA ASP A 257 -8.61 9.98 -0.43
C ASP A 257 -7.95 10.34 -1.78
N PRO A 258 -7.32 9.40 -2.52
CA PRO A 258 -6.68 9.73 -3.80
C PRO A 258 -7.67 10.35 -4.80
N ALA A 259 -8.92 9.87 -4.85
CA ALA A 259 -9.96 10.39 -5.74
C ALA A 259 -10.27 11.88 -5.49
N ARG A 260 -10.33 12.30 -4.23
CA ARG A 260 -10.57 13.70 -3.87
C ARG A 260 -9.40 14.60 -4.26
N ARG A 261 -8.18 14.09 -4.19
CA ARG A 261 -6.95 14.83 -4.49
C ARG A 261 -6.77 15.07 -5.99
N VAL A 262 -7.37 14.27 -6.88
CA VAL A 262 -7.25 14.40 -8.35
C VAL A 262 -7.57 15.82 -8.83
N SER A 263 -8.75 16.35 -8.48
CA SER A 263 -9.18 17.67 -8.95
C SER A 263 -8.32 18.81 -8.41
N ARG A 264 -7.89 18.69 -7.14
CA ARG A 264 -6.97 19.66 -6.52
C ARG A 264 -5.62 19.66 -7.21
N ALA A 265 -5.01 18.48 -7.41
CA ALA A 265 -3.72 18.34 -8.08
C ALA A 265 -3.79 18.87 -9.54
N ALA A 266 -4.85 18.56 -10.27
CA ALA A 266 -5.09 19.07 -11.62
C ALA A 266 -5.26 20.60 -11.65
N SER A 267 -5.91 21.20 -10.65
CA SER A 267 -6.01 22.66 -10.52
C SER A 267 -4.65 23.29 -10.18
N ARG A 268 -3.95 22.68 -9.21
CA ARG A 268 -2.66 23.17 -8.74
C ARG A 268 -1.58 23.12 -9.83
N SER A 269 -1.58 22.09 -10.68
CA SER A 269 -0.62 21.97 -11.78
C SER A 269 -0.67 23.13 -12.77
N LYS A 270 -1.83 23.78 -12.95
CA LYS A 270 -2.00 24.95 -13.83
C LYS A 270 -1.24 26.20 -13.34
N SER A 271 -0.79 26.24 -12.10
CA SER A 271 0.03 27.33 -11.55
C SER A 271 1.51 27.24 -11.93
N TYR A 272 1.90 26.19 -12.64
CA TYR A 272 3.27 25.96 -13.10
C TYR A 272 3.37 26.10 -14.62
N PRO A 273 4.57 26.33 -15.18
CA PRO A 273 4.78 26.35 -16.61
C PRO A 273 4.24 25.07 -17.27
N ALA A 274 3.54 25.24 -18.38
CA ALA A 274 3.01 24.10 -19.14
C ALA A 274 4.15 23.26 -19.71
N SER A 275 4.06 21.94 -19.52
CA SER A 275 4.92 20.96 -20.17
C SER A 275 4.08 19.78 -20.61
N THR A 276 4.46 19.14 -21.71
CA THR A 276 3.85 17.92 -22.23
C THR A 276 4.77 16.72 -22.08
N LEU A 277 5.92 16.89 -21.42
CA LEU A 277 6.91 15.83 -21.25
C LEU A 277 6.41 14.76 -20.30
N ARG A 278 6.02 13.62 -20.84
CA ARG A 278 5.57 12.44 -20.09
C ARG A 278 6.41 11.20 -20.33
N ASN A 279 7.16 11.15 -21.42
CA ASN A 279 7.99 10.01 -21.84
C ASN A 279 7.22 8.68 -21.86
N VAL A 280 6.01 8.66 -22.45
CA VAL A 280 5.11 7.50 -22.46
C VAL A 280 5.78 6.27 -23.06
N ASP A 281 6.30 6.39 -24.30
CA ASP A 281 6.88 5.27 -25.04
C ASP A 281 8.12 4.69 -24.37
N ALA A 282 8.99 5.55 -23.86
CA ALA A 282 10.20 5.13 -23.15
C ALA A 282 9.84 4.41 -21.85
N HIS A 283 8.85 4.91 -21.13
CA HIS A 283 8.37 4.29 -19.90
C HIS A 283 7.76 2.92 -20.17
N LEU A 284 6.81 2.82 -21.08
CA LEU A 284 6.16 1.56 -21.44
C LEU A 284 7.17 0.52 -21.91
N ALA A 285 8.16 0.91 -22.72
CA ALA A 285 9.24 0.02 -23.16
C ALA A 285 10.11 -0.44 -21.97
N ALA A 286 10.38 0.45 -21.00
CA ALA A 286 11.20 0.12 -19.83
C ALA A 286 10.50 -0.88 -18.89
N ILE A 287 9.18 -0.80 -18.72
CA ILE A 287 8.44 -1.68 -17.81
C ILE A 287 7.85 -2.93 -18.47
N ASP A 288 7.96 -3.09 -19.79
CA ASP A 288 7.51 -4.30 -20.48
C ASP A 288 8.26 -5.55 -19.95
N GLY A 289 7.54 -6.64 -19.74
CA GLY A 289 8.08 -7.88 -19.16
C GLY A 289 8.26 -7.86 -17.63
N MET A 290 7.99 -6.75 -16.95
CA MET A 290 8.13 -6.67 -15.50
C MET A 290 7.19 -7.65 -14.80
N LEU A 291 7.67 -8.28 -13.72
CA LEU A 291 6.86 -9.15 -12.86
C LEU A 291 5.65 -8.38 -12.30
N TYR A 292 4.47 -8.99 -12.36
CA TYR A 292 3.21 -8.40 -11.89
C TYR A 292 2.50 -9.33 -10.90
N GLY A 293 1.93 -8.77 -9.83
CA GLY A 293 1.31 -9.57 -8.77
C GLY A 293 2.35 -10.33 -7.95
N ASP A 294 2.00 -11.47 -7.40
CA ASP A 294 2.91 -12.25 -6.57
C ASP A 294 4.09 -12.82 -7.35
N ASP A 295 5.23 -12.92 -6.66
CA ASP A 295 6.39 -13.65 -7.15
C ASP A 295 6.25 -15.13 -6.73
N PRO A 296 6.14 -16.09 -7.66
CA PRO A 296 6.05 -17.50 -7.31
C PRO A 296 7.20 -18.00 -6.46
N ALA A 297 8.36 -17.33 -6.49
CA ALA A 297 9.49 -17.66 -5.60
C ALA A 297 9.18 -17.40 -4.11
N GLN A 298 8.24 -16.50 -3.83
CA GLN A 298 7.74 -16.14 -2.50
C GLN A 298 6.33 -16.73 -2.24
N GLY A 299 5.80 -17.52 -3.16
CA GLY A 299 4.42 -18.00 -3.16
C GLY A 299 3.48 -17.09 -3.96
N ALA A 300 2.35 -17.64 -4.38
CA ALA A 300 1.36 -16.92 -5.17
C ALA A 300 -0.06 -17.23 -4.71
N VAL A 301 -0.91 -16.22 -4.69
CA VAL A 301 -2.35 -16.34 -4.42
C VAL A 301 -3.11 -16.43 -5.74
N GLU A 302 -3.81 -17.55 -5.94
CA GLU A 302 -4.66 -17.83 -7.09
C GLU A 302 -6.10 -18.09 -6.64
N GLY A 303 -6.91 -17.05 -6.65
CA GLY A 303 -8.26 -17.13 -6.09
C GLY A 303 -8.24 -17.33 -4.58
N GLN A 304 -8.71 -18.50 -4.12
CA GLN A 304 -8.69 -18.91 -2.72
C GLN A 304 -7.50 -19.82 -2.39
N ASP A 305 -6.68 -20.19 -3.35
CA ASP A 305 -5.50 -21.02 -3.14
C ASP A 305 -4.24 -20.20 -2.95
N PHE A 306 -3.44 -20.56 -1.96
CA PHE A 306 -2.05 -20.18 -1.85
C PHE A 306 -1.18 -21.33 -2.37
N LEU A 307 -0.24 -21.02 -3.26
CA LEU A 307 0.63 -21.97 -3.93
C LEU A 307 2.08 -21.50 -3.78
N HIS A 308 2.95 -22.34 -3.23
CA HIS A 308 4.39 -22.02 -3.13
C HIS A 308 5.19 -23.11 -3.83
N PRO A 309 5.58 -22.93 -5.11
CA PRO A 309 6.19 -23.99 -5.90
C PRO A 309 7.53 -24.47 -5.38
N GLN A 310 8.37 -23.60 -4.81
CA GLN A 310 9.68 -23.97 -4.27
C GLN A 310 9.54 -24.79 -2.98
N LEU A 311 8.65 -24.40 -2.07
CA LEU A 311 8.34 -25.16 -0.86
C LEU A 311 7.42 -26.36 -1.13
N LYS A 312 6.93 -26.50 -2.38
CA LYS A 312 5.95 -27.50 -2.78
C LYS A 312 4.73 -27.52 -1.88
N MET A 313 4.19 -26.37 -1.57
CA MET A 313 3.16 -26.18 -0.56
C MET A 313 1.92 -25.55 -1.17
N ARG A 314 0.74 -26.00 -0.71
CA ARG A 314 -0.53 -25.32 -0.99
C ARG A 314 -1.46 -25.40 0.19
N PHE A 315 -2.37 -24.42 0.28
CA PHE A 315 -3.57 -24.44 1.10
C PHE A 315 -4.66 -23.58 0.48
N THR A 316 -5.90 -23.77 0.90
CA THR A 316 -7.07 -23.02 0.41
C THR A 316 -7.68 -22.22 1.55
N ALA A 317 -7.79 -20.90 1.40
CA ALA A 317 -8.45 -20.02 2.35
C ALA A 317 -9.97 -20.27 2.38
N PRO A 318 -10.65 -19.95 3.50
CA PRO A 318 -12.11 -20.08 3.57
C PRO A 318 -12.81 -19.12 2.60
N ASN A 319 -13.98 -19.51 2.11
CA ASN A 319 -14.81 -18.64 1.28
C ASN A 319 -15.11 -17.32 1.98
N GLY A 320 -15.00 -16.22 1.27
CA GLY A 320 -15.20 -14.86 1.82
C GLY A 320 -14.00 -14.31 2.58
N PHE A 321 -12.86 -15.03 2.59
CA PHE A 321 -11.60 -14.52 3.10
C PHE A 321 -10.68 -14.10 1.95
N GLY A 322 -10.05 -12.94 2.10
CA GLY A 322 -9.00 -12.48 1.20
C GLY A 322 -7.61 -12.84 1.74
N MET A 323 -6.70 -13.18 0.83
CA MET A 323 -5.28 -13.42 1.15
C MET A 323 -4.40 -12.29 0.63
N GLN A 324 -3.34 -12.02 1.35
CA GLN A 324 -2.24 -11.15 0.90
C GLN A 324 -0.93 -11.84 1.22
N ASN A 325 -0.14 -12.08 0.18
CA ASN A 325 1.18 -12.67 0.28
C ASN A 325 2.26 -11.59 0.49
N SER A 326 3.24 -11.90 1.30
CA SER A 326 4.47 -11.15 1.49
C SER A 326 5.68 -12.10 1.42
N SER A 327 6.89 -11.59 1.62
CA SER A 327 8.12 -12.38 1.54
C SER A 327 8.23 -13.50 2.58
N ASP A 328 7.58 -13.36 3.72
CA ASP A 328 7.75 -14.25 4.89
C ASP A 328 6.44 -14.67 5.54
N ALA A 329 5.29 -14.15 5.07
CA ALA A 329 4.00 -14.49 5.63
C ALA A 329 2.85 -14.33 4.61
N VAL A 330 1.75 -15.05 4.86
CA VAL A 330 0.46 -14.84 4.18
C VAL A 330 -0.55 -14.40 5.22
N THR A 331 -1.15 -13.23 5.03
CA THR A 331 -2.27 -12.80 5.87
C THR A 331 -3.59 -13.20 5.24
N ILE A 332 -4.50 -13.71 6.04
CA ILE A 332 -5.83 -14.16 5.62
C ILE A 332 -6.87 -13.42 6.45
N ASN A 333 -7.74 -12.66 5.81
CA ASN A 333 -8.69 -11.79 6.48
C ASN A 333 -10.12 -12.02 5.99
N GLY A 334 -11.05 -12.17 6.92
CA GLY A 334 -12.48 -12.30 6.68
C GLY A 334 -13.31 -11.69 7.81
N ASN A 335 -14.64 -11.69 7.66
CA ASN A 335 -15.54 -11.08 8.64
C ASN A 335 -15.50 -11.78 10.01
N ASN A 336 -15.34 -13.11 10.00
CA ASN A 336 -15.48 -13.94 11.20
C ASN A 336 -14.14 -14.39 11.79
N GLY A 337 -13.04 -13.85 11.28
CA GLY A 337 -11.71 -14.21 11.77
C GLY A 337 -10.59 -13.67 10.92
N LYS A 338 -9.39 -13.83 11.45
CA LYS A 338 -8.13 -13.50 10.78
C LYS A 338 -7.14 -14.61 11.02
N ALA A 339 -6.24 -14.80 10.06
CA ALA A 339 -5.13 -15.71 10.19
C ALA A 339 -3.85 -15.11 9.63
N ILE A 340 -2.74 -15.58 10.14
CA ILE A 340 -1.44 -15.44 9.53
C ILE A 340 -0.83 -16.80 9.33
N PHE A 341 -0.20 -17.01 8.18
CA PHE A 341 0.58 -18.17 7.86
C PHE A 341 2.03 -17.78 7.69
N THR A 342 2.93 -18.47 8.41
CA THR A 342 4.38 -18.27 8.34
C THR A 342 5.10 -19.55 8.75
N GLY A 343 6.43 -19.53 8.76
CA GLY A 343 7.25 -20.68 9.16
C GLY A 343 8.40 -20.29 10.09
N GLY A 344 8.99 -21.30 10.71
CA GLY A 344 10.14 -21.11 11.59
C GLY A 344 10.89 -22.40 11.89
N ALA A 345 12.05 -22.25 12.51
CA ALA A 345 12.84 -23.38 12.98
C ALA A 345 12.05 -24.20 14.02
N PHE A 346 12.13 -25.52 13.89
CA PHE A 346 11.46 -26.46 14.78
C PHE A 346 12.44 -27.53 15.26
N ASP A 347 12.76 -27.49 16.54
CA ASP A 347 13.70 -28.40 17.21
C ASP A 347 13.06 -29.69 17.76
N GLY A 348 11.75 -29.89 17.48
CA GLY A 348 10.96 -31.00 18.02
C GLY A 348 10.19 -30.63 19.31
N ASN A 349 10.46 -29.48 19.92
CA ASN A 349 9.72 -29.00 21.10
C ASN A 349 8.47 -28.20 20.68
N ARG A 350 7.33 -28.87 20.67
CA ARG A 350 6.04 -28.28 20.23
C ARG A 350 5.57 -27.15 21.14
N SER A 351 5.84 -27.26 22.46
CA SER A 351 5.44 -26.22 23.41
C SER A 351 6.19 -24.92 23.16
N SER A 352 7.50 -25.00 23.03
CA SER A 352 8.34 -23.83 22.71
C SER A 352 7.97 -23.22 21.35
N TYR A 353 7.65 -24.08 20.35
CA TYR A 353 7.25 -23.60 19.02
C TYR A 353 5.94 -22.82 19.08
N VAL A 354 4.90 -23.35 19.77
CA VAL A 354 3.61 -22.66 19.95
C VAL A 354 3.78 -21.36 20.71
N ASP A 355 4.55 -21.34 21.79
CA ASP A 355 4.83 -20.14 22.55
C ASP A 355 5.52 -19.06 21.70
N ASN A 356 6.53 -19.45 20.91
CA ASN A 356 7.23 -18.55 19.99
C ASN A 356 6.30 -18.01 18.89
N ALA A 357 5.43 -18.86 18.31
CA ALA A 357 4.46 -18.44 17.32
C ALA A 357 3.46 -17.42 17.89
N LEU A 358 3.01 -17.62 19.13
CA LEU A 358 2.14 -16.66 19.82
C LEU A 358 2.88 -15.36 20.13
N LYS A 359 4.10 -15.42 20.65
CA LYS A 359 4.93 -14.23 20.93
C LYS A 359 5.20 -13.42 19.67
N ALA A 360 5.43 -14.07 18.54
CA ALA A 360 5.65 -13.39 17.25
C ALA A 360 4.47 -12.53 16.83
N VAL A 361 3.23 -12.91 17.17
CA VAL A 361 2.02 -12.15 16.81
C VAL A 361 1.50 -11.27 17.92
N SER A 362 1.78 -11.60 19.17
CA SER A 362 1.26 -10.90 20.36
C SER A 362 2.29 -10.02 21.08
N GLY A 363 3.57 -10.17 20.74
CA GLY A 363 4.70 -9.53 21.41
C GLY A 363 5.18 -10.35 22.62
N GLU A 364 6.46 -10.17 22.99
CA GLU A 364 7.14 -10.99 24.01
C GLU A 364 6.52 -10.95 25.41
N ASN A 365 5.82 -9.88 25.74
CA ASN A 365 5.22 -9.71 27.08
C ASN A 365 3.73 -10.10 27.16
N ALA A 366 3.13 -10.54 26.08
CA ALA A 366 1.76 -11.02 26.11
C ALA A 366 1.73 -12.46 26.65
N ALA A 367 1.32 -12.62 27.90
CA ALA A 367 1.10 -13.93 28.50
C ALA A 367 -0.21 -14.53 27.97
N ILE A 368 -0.20 -15.14 26.81
CA ILE A 368 -1.29 -16.01 26.34
C ILE A 368 -0.99 -17.41 26.87
N PRO A 369 -1.77 -17.96 27.79
CA PRO A 369 -1.52 -19.30 28.32
C PRO A 369 -1.68 -20.31 27.17
N VAL A 370 -0.64 -21.07 26.90
CA VAL A 370 -0.67 -22.15 25.89
C VAL A 370 -1.64 -23.24 26.37
N GLY A 371 -2.65 -23.53 25.57
CA GLY A 371 -3.58 -24.62 25.85
C GLY A 371 -2.95 -25.99 25.65
N GLU A 372 -3.75 -27.06 25.83
CA GLU A 372 -3.31 -28.44 25.55
C GLU A 372 -2.84 -28.56 24.09
N ILE A 373 -1.63 -29.09 23.89
CA ILE A 373 -1.09 -29.35 22.55
C ILE A 373 -1.53 -30.74 22.09
N ARG A 374 -2.31 -30.79 21.03
CA ARG A 374 -2.82 -32.01 20.41
C ARG A 374 -2.07 -32.33 19.12
N ARG A 375 -1.83 -33.60 18.85
CA ARG A 375 -1.19 -34.08 17.62
C ARG A 375 -2.24 -34.55 16.65
N THR A 376 -1.93 -34.40 15.36
CA THR A 376 -2.76 -34.90 14.26
C THR A 376 -1.91 -35.15 13.02
N ILE A 377 -2.51 -35.64 11.95
CA ILE A 377 -1.90 -35.78 10.64
C ILE A 377 -2.85 -35.13 9.63
N VAL A 378 -2.29 -34.30 8.74
CA VAL A 378 -3.05 -33.64 7.67
C VAL A 378 -2.36 -33.97 6.34
N ASN A 379 -3.04 -34.71 5.47
CA ASN A 379 -2.52 -35.12 4.14
C ASN A 379 -1.07 -35.66 4.22
N ASP A 380 -0.87 -36.63 5.11
CA ASP A 380 0.41 -37.29 5.41
C ASP A 380 1.49 -36.37 6.03
N ILE A 381 1.12 -35.18 6.47
CA ILE A 381 2.03 -34.23 7.14
C ILE A 381 1.76 -34.31 8.64
N PRO A 382 2.73 -34.69 9.48
CA PRO A 382 2.60 -34.60 10.92
C PRO A 382 2.28 -33.16 11.34
N ALA A 383 1.31 -32.98 12.19
CA ALA A 383 0.83 -31.69 12.62
C ALA A 383 0.48 -31.67 14.11
N PHE A 384 0.42 -30.49 14.67
CA PHE A 384 -0.02 -30.25 16.04
C PHE A 384 -0.71 -28.90 16.17
N TYR A 385 -1.58 -28.79 17.14
CA TYR A 385 -2.31 -27.56 17.38
C TYR A 385 -2.62 -27.32 18.83
N ALA A 386 -2.83 -26.05 19.18
CA ALA A 386 -3.32 -25.60 20.48
C ALA A 386 -4.37 -24.50 20.27
N ASN A 387 -5.45 -24.59 21.09
CA ASN A 387 -6.50 -23.60 21.11
C ASN A 387 -6.50 -22.90 22.47
N MET A 388 -6.58 -21.58 22.46
CA MET A 388 -6.60 -20.76 23.65
C MET A 388 -7.81 -19.83 23.60
N VAL A 389 -8.46 -19.64 24.75
CA VAL A 389 -9.53 -18.65 24.91
C VAL A 389 -8.96 -17.42 25.56
N VAL A 390 -9.10 -16.27 24.91
CA VAL A 390 -8.62 -14.99 25.39
C VAL A 390 -9.80 -14.05 25.64
N ASN A 391 -9.85 -13.45 26.80
CA ASN A 391 -10.85 -12.42 27.12
C ASN A 391 -10.38 -11.07 26.62
N THR A 392 -11.20 -10.41 25.80
CA THR A 392 -10.93 -9.08 25.27
C THR A 392 -12.03 -8.11 25.68
N GLN A 393 -11.81 -6.81 25.52
CA GLN A 393 -12.84 -5.79 25.77
C GLN A 393 -14.09 -5.99 24.87
N GLN A 394 -13.96 -6.73 23.77
CA GLN A 394 -15.06 -7.04 22.84
C GLN A 394 -15.60 -8.47 23.01
N GLY A 395 -15.33 -9.10 24.16
CA GLY A 395 -15.76 -10.47 24.49
C GLY A 395 -14.66 -11.50 24.27
N GLN A 396 -15.06 -12.77 24.44
CA GLN A 396 -14.14 -13.90 24.29
C GLN A 396 -13.73 -14.10 22.83
N ARG A 397 -12.47 -14.46 22.61
CA ARG A 397 -11.89 -14.83 21.32
C ARG A 397 -11.17 -16.16 21.46
N VAL A 398 -11.17 -16.92 20.37
CA VAL A 398 -10.37 -18.14 20.28
C VAL A 398 -9.15 -17.84 19.43
N VAL A 399 -7.97 -18.05 20.01
CA VAL A 399 -6.69 -18.03 19.29
C VAL A 399 -6.26 -19.46 19.08
N SER A 400 -5.90 -19.82 17.85
CA SER A 400 -5.39 -21.15 17.55
C SER A 400 -4.04 -21.05 16.86
N VAL A 401 -3.11 -21.90 17.30
CA VAL A 401 -1.88 -22.18 16.55
C VAL A 401 -2.04 -23.57 15.94
N PHE A 402 -1.97 -23.67 14.61
CA PHE A 402 -2.02 -24.95 13.90
C PHE A 402 -0.73 -25.08 13.07
N ALA A 403 0.14 -26.02 13.44
CA ALA A 403 1.48 -26.18 12.89
C ALA A 403 1.67 -27.52 12.19
N TYR A 404 2.48 -27.50 11.12
CA TYR A 404 2.82 -28.64 10.28
C TYR A 404 4.33 -28.88 10.34
N GLU A 405 4.76 -30.07 10.71
CA GLU A 405 6.16 -30.47 10.69
C GLU A 405 6.57 -30.75 9.23
N TRP A 406 7.02 -29.68 8.54
CA TRP A 406 7.15 -29.68 7.08
C TRP A 406 8.39 -30.41 6.58
N ALA A 407 9.52 -30.19 7.24
CA ALA A 407 10.79 -30.79 6.96
C ALA A 407 11.62 -30.91 8.24
N PRO A 408 12.69 -31.70 8.28
CA PRO A 408 13.59 -31.72 9.42
C PRO A 408 14.06 -30.32 9.80
N GLY A 409 13.86 -29.93 11.05
CA GLY A 409 14.25 -28.62 11.55
C GLY A 409 13.34 -27.46 11.15
N MET A 410 12.20 -27.69 10.46
CA MET A 410 11.32 -26.64 9.95
C MET A 410 9.84 -27.00 10.12
N ALA A 411 9.08 -26.06 10.66
CA ALA A 411 7.61 -26.14 10.67
C ALA A 411 7.00 -24.86 10.11
N TYR A 412 5.80 -25.00 9.53
CA TYR A 412 4.95 -23.88 9.11
C TYR A 412 3.66 -23.90 9.92
N HIS A 413 3.13 -22.74 10.23
CA HIS A 413 1.95 -22.65 11.08
C HIS A 413 1.01 -21.52 10.67
N PHE A 414 -0.26 -21.72 11.01
CA PHE A 414 -1.24 -20.66 11.10
C PHE A 414 -1.36 -20.21 12.55
N VAL A 415 -1.39 -18.90 12.78
CA VAL A 415 -1.97 -18.31 13.98
C VAL A 415 -3.29 -17.70 13.55
N THR A 416 -4.38 -18.17 14.14
CA THR A 416 -5.72 -17.69 13.79
C THR A 416 -6.39 -17.09 15.00
N ILE A 417 -7.37 -16.23 14.74
CA ILE A 417 -8.16 -15.62 15.77
C ILE A 417 -9.60 -15.43 15.29
N THR A 418 -10.56 -15.92 16.09
CA THR A 418 -11.98 -15.94 15.75
C THR A 418 -12.83 -15.34 16.86
N ALA A 419 -14.00 -14.81 16.48
CA ALA A 419 -15.04 -14.45 17.44
C ALA A 419 -15.81 -15.71 17.79
N ASN A 420 -15.82 -16.11 19.06
CA ASN A 420 -16.61 -17.24 19.58
C ASN A 420 -16.61 -18.53 18.73
N ASN A 421 -16.98 -19.61 19.25
CA ASN A 421 -17.15 -21.01 18.85
C ASN A 421 -17.28 -21.41 17.37
N ALA A 422 -17.30 -20.49 16.40
CA ALA A 422 -17.28 -20.79 14.99
C ALA A 422 -15.85 -20.65 14.47
N ASN A 423 -15.16 -21.77 14.25
CA ASN A 423 -13.85 -21.76 13.62
C ASN A 423 -13.99 -21.85 12.08
N PRO A 424 -13.90 -20.77 11.33
CA PRO A 424 -14.01 -20.80 9.86
C PRO A 424 -12.79 -21.45 9.20
N PHE A 425 -11.71 -21.72 9.95
CA PHE A 425 -10.43 -22.15 9.43
C PHE A 425 -10.19 -23.67 9.39
N ASP A 426 -11.11 -24.49 9.92
CA ASP A 426 -10.92 -25.96 9.95
C ASP A 426 -10.67 -26.56 8.58
N ARG A 427 -11.43 -26.11 7.56
CA ARG A 427 -11.21 -26.57 6.17
C ARG A 427 -9.90 -26.08 5.60
N MET A 428 -9.47 -24.88 5.96
CA MET A 428 -8.16 -24.34 5.57
C MET A 428 -7.04 -25.17 6.17
N PHE A 429 -7.11 -25.49 7.46
CA PHE A 429 -6.12 -26.36 8.11
C PHE A 429 -6.04 -27.73 7.45
N ALA A 430 -7.19 -28.32 7.13
CA ALA A 430 -7.27 -29.64 6.46
C ALA A 430 -6.81 -29.59 5.00
N SER A 431 -6.76 -28.43 4.35
CA SER A 431 -6.37 -28.25 2.95
C SER A 431 -4.86 -28.22 2.73
N MET A 432 -4.07 -28.01 3.79
CA MET A 432 -2.62 -27.98 3.68
C MET A 432 -2.09 -29.26 3.08
N SER A 433 -1.36 -29.16 1.99
CA SER A 433 -0.83 -30.33 1.26
C SER A 433 0.42 -30.00 0.47
N ARG A 434 1.13 -31.05 0.05
CA ARG A 434 2.30 -30.92 -0.82
C ARG A 434 1.89 -30.86 -2.29
N LEU A 435 2.46 -29.91 -3.01
CA LEU A 435 2.36 -29.87 -4.47
C LEU A 435 3.22 -30.99 -5.07
N THR A 436 2.69 -31.70 -6.06
CA THR A 436 3.51 -32.54 -6.93
C THR A 436 4.43 -31.67 -7.79
N PRO A 437 5.52 -32.20 -8.33
CA PRO A 437 6.38 -31.44 -9.26
C PRO A 437 5.62 -30.89 -10.47
N ALA A 438 4.65 -31.63 -10.99
CA ALA A 438 3.80 -31.19 -12.09
C ALA A 438 2.90 -30.00 -11.69
N GLN A 439 2.28 -30.04 -10.51
CA GLN A 439 1.49 -28.93 -9.99
C GLN A 439 2.35 -27.70 -9.72
N ALA A 440 3.52 -27.86 -9.11
CA ALA A 440 4.45 -26.75 -8.85
C ALA A 440 4.88 -26.07 -10.17
N ALA A 441 5.07 -26.81 -11.25
CA ALA A 441 5.45 -26.29 -12.56
C ALA A 441 4.32 -25.49 -13.26
N THR A 442 3.06 -25.62 -12.82
CA THR A 442 1.95 -24.84 -13.36
C THR A 442 1.85 -23.42 -12.79
N VAL A 443 2.49 -23.17 -11.65
CA VAL A 443 2.50 -21.84 -11.02
C VAL A 443 3.47 -20.93 -11.77
N LYS A 444 2.93 -20.10 -12.65
CA LYS A 444 3.69 -19.20 -13.52
C LYS A 444 3.63 -17.77 -13.03
N PRO A 445 4.73 -16.99 -13.14
CA PRO A 445 4.68 -15.57 -12.83
C PRO A 445 3.82 -14.83 -13.86
N ARG A 446 2.95 -13.95 -13.36
CA ARG A 446 2.30 -12.96 -14.23
C ARG A 446 3.28 -11.86 -14.60
N ARG A 447 3.19 -11.37 -15.83
CA ARG A 447 4.05 -10.28 -16.32
C ARG A 447 3.23 -9.20 -16.98
N LEU A 448 3.67 -7.99 -16.78
CA LEU A 448 3.19 -6.85 -17.54
C LEU A 448 3.62 -7.00 -19.01
N ARG A 449 2.72 -6.74 -19.95
CA ARG A 449 3.01 -6.70 -21.38
C ARG A 449 2.43 -5.45 -22.01
N VAL A 450 3.23 -4.78 -22.79
CA VAL A 450 2.80 -3.64 -23.58
C VAL A 450 2.36 -4.13 -24.96
N VAL A 451 1.13 -3.80 -25.32
CA VAL A 451 0.53 -4.16 -26.62
C VAL A 451 0.12 -2.91 -27.37
N THR A 452 0.22 -2.96 -28.69
CA THR A 452 -0.31 -1.91 -29.55
C THR A 452 -1.71 -2.30 -30.02
N ALA A 453 -2.70 -1.47 -29.77
CA ALA A 453 -4.08 -1.72 -30.15
C ALA A 453 -4.23 -1.70 -31.67
N GLY A 454 -4.90 -2.70 -32.21
CA GLY A 454 -5.31 -2.77 -33.61
C GLY A 454 -6.61 -2.00 -33.88
N PRO A 455 -7.03 -1.90 -35.16
CA PRO A 455 -8.24 -1.15 -35.56
C PRO A 455 -9.54 -1.67 -34.94
N GLN A 456 -9.60 -2.95 -34.58
CA GLN A 456 -10.79 -3.61 -34.03
C GLN A 456 -10.71 -3.77 -32.50
N ASP A 457 -9.58 -3.37 -31.88
CA ASP A 457 -9.42 -3.52 -30.44
C ASP A 457 -10.26 -2.51 -29.66
N ASN A 458 -10.83 -3.00 -28.58
CA ASN A 458 -11.55 -2.22 -27.57
C ASN A 458 -11.20 -2.73 -26.17
N VAL A 459 -11.77 -2.12 -25.15
CA VAL A 459 -11.50 -2.52 -23.76
C VAL A 459 -11.79 -4.00 -23.52
N ALA A 460 -12.93 -4.52 -24.02
CA ALA A 460 -13.31 -5.91 -23.78
C ALA A 460 -12.36 -6.90 -24.49
N THR A 461 -11.97 -6.63 -25.74
CA THR A 461 -11.07 -7.52 -26.50
C THR A 461 -9.67 -7.58 -25.89
N LEU A 462 -9.14 -6.47 -25.41
CA LEU A 462 -7.82 -6.41 -24.77
C LEU A 462 -7.86 -6.97 -23.34
N ALA A 463 -8.91 -6.66 -22.56
CA ALA A 463 -9.09 -7.17 -21.23
C ALA A 463 -9.25 -8.71 -21.20
N ALA A 464 -9.92 -9.29 -22.18
CA ALA A 464 -10.07 -10.75 -22.31
C ALA A 464 -8.73 -11.50 -22.46
N ARG A 465 -7.66 -10.80 -22.86
CA ARG A 465 -6.30 -11.36 -22.96
C ARG A 465 -5.54 -11.38 -21.63
N MET A 466 -6.11 -10.78 -20.58
CA MET A 466 -5.45 -10.71 -19.28
C MET A 466 -5.57 -12.03 -18.51
N ALA A 467 -4.52 -12.40 -17.80
CA ALA A 467 -4.42 -13.60 -16.98
C ALA A 467 -5.19 -13.47 -15.65
N TYR A 468 -6.50 -13.15 -15.75
CA TYR A 468 -7.42 -13.06 -14.62
C TYR A 468 -8.76 -13.71 -14.95
N PRO A 469 -9.37 -14.44 -14.01
CA PRO A 469 -10.66 -15.10 -14.23
C PRO A 469 -11.86 -14.14 -14.08
N SER A 470 -11.66 -12.96 -13.48
CA SER A 470 -12.74 -12.02 -13.17
C SER A 470 -12.29 -10.56 -13.20
N LEU A 471 -13.26 -9.63 -13.33
CA LEU A 471 -13.05 -8.19 -13.35
C LEU A 471 -12.00 -7.74 -14.38
N GLN A 472 -11.92 -8.42 -15.51
CA GLN A 472 -10.90 -8.16 -16.52
C GLN A 472 -10.98 -6.74 -17.08
N ASN A 473 -12.21 -6.25 -17.35
CA ASN A 473 -12.43 -4.89 -17.86
C ASN A 473 -12.01 -3.82 -16.85
N GLU A 474 -12.39 -4.01 -15.59
CA GLU A 474 -12.09 -3.09 -14.50
C GLU A 474 -10.58 -3.06 -14.24
N ARG A 475 -9.95 -4.23 -14.18
CA ARG A 475 -8.48 -4.36 -14.05
C ARG A 475 -7.73 -3.73 -15.21
N PHE A 476 -8.18 -3.94 -16.44
CA PHE A 476 -7.58 -3.34 -17.61
C PHE A 476 -7.69 -1.82 -17.60
N ARG A 477 -8.86 -1.28 -17.22
CA ARG A 477 -9.07 0.17 -17.09
C ARG A 477 -8.19 0.77 -15.99
N ALA A 478 -8.14 0.16 -14.81
CA ALA A 478 -7.32 0.62 -13.71
C ALA A 478 -5.83 0.62 -14.08
N LEU A 479 -5.34 -0.46 -14.67
CA LEU A 479 -3.95 -0.61 -15.11
C LEU A 479 -3.52 0.46 -16.10
N ASN A 480 -4.43 0.91 -16.97
CA ASN A 480 -4.17 1.90 -18.01
C ASN A 480 -4.72 3.30 -17.72
N GLY A 481 -5.21 3.55 -16.49
CA GLY A 481 -5.76 4.86 -16.09
C GLY A 481 -6.97 5.31 -16.92
N LEU A 482 -7.75 4.37 -17.48
CA LEU A 482 -8.85 4.64 -18.40
C LEU A 482 -10.17 4.88 -17.66
N SER A 483 -10.82 5.99 -17.96
CA SER A 483 -12.18 6.24 -17.48
C SER A 483 -13.19 5.22 -18.06
N SER A 484 -14.38 5.15 -17.44
CA SER A 484 -15.46 4.24 -17.91
C SER A 484 -15.82 4.40 -19.37
N ASN A 485 -15.74 5.63 -19.92
CA ASN A 485 -16.11 5.98 -21.28
C ASN A 485 -14.91 6.07 -22.24
N ALA A 486 -13.69 5.76 -21.79
CA ALA A 486 -12.52 5.84 -22.63
C ALA A 486 -12.61 4.83 -23.79
N ALA A 487 -12.46 5.33 -25.02
CA ALA A 487 -12.31 4.53 -26.21
C ALA A 487 -10.84 4.22 -26.48
N ILE A 488 -10.56 3.04 -26.99
CA ILE A 488 -9.23 2.63 -27.44
C ILE A 488 -9.04 3.09 -28.88
N ARG A 489 -7.87 3.60 -29.20
CA ARG A 489 -7.51 4.04 -30.57
C ARG A 489 -6.52 3.07 -31.18
N ALA A 490 -6.65 2.79 -32.48
CA ALA A 490 -5.64 2.03 -33.21
C ALA A 490 -4.26 2.71 -33.08
N GLY A 491 -3.24 1.91 -32.85
CA GLY A 491 -1.88 2.40 -32.60
C GLY A 491 -1.59 2.80 -31.13
N GLN A 492 -2.60 2.86 -30.26
CA GLN A 492 -2.40 3.16 -28.85
C GLN A 492 -1.66 2.02 -28.16
N LYS A 493 -0.58 2.34 -27.44
CA LYS A 493 0.12 1.39 -26.58
C LYS A 493 -0.58 1.27 -25.24
N LEU A 494 -0.83 0.05 -24.81
CA LEU A 494 -1.58 -0.27 -23.58
C LEU A 494 -0.93 -1.45 -22.87
N LYS A 495 -1.14 -1.49 -21.57
CA LYS A 495 -0.64 -2.56 -20.70
C LYS A 495 -1.69 -3.66 -20.54
N ILE A 496 -1.26 -4.91 -20.61
CA ILE A 496 -2.02 -6.09 -20.21
C ILE A 496 -1.16 -6.94 -19.27
N VAL A 497 -1.77 -7.84 -18.52
CA VAL A 497 -1.09 -8.78 -17.64
C VAL A 497 -1.27 -10.19 -18.21
N THR A 498 -0.17 -10.89 -18.48
CA THR A 498 -0.19 -12.26 -19.03
C THR A 498 0.70 -13.18 -18.20
N TYR A 499 0.64 -14.48 -18.44
CA TYR A 499 1.62 -15.44 -17.93
C TYR A 499 2.90 -15.45 -18.76
#